data_967e11a8883ee6a261a75d58a27c7c55
#
_entry.id   967e11a8883ee6a261a75d58a27c7c55
#
_cell.length_a   1.000
_cell.length_b   1.000
_cell.length_c   1.000
_cell.angle_alpha   90.00
_cell.angle_beta   90.00
_cell.angle_gamma   90.00
#
_symmetry.space_group_name_H-M   'P 1'
#
loop_
_entity.id
_entity.type
_entity.pdbx_description
1 polymer ?
#
loop_
_entity_poly.entity_id
_entity_poly.type
_entity_poly.pdbx_seq_one_letter_code
_entity_poly.pdbx_strand_id
1 'polypeptide(L)'
;FSLAETKFQVIYVGDDKKDLNDSSIVLKLTYGNTTYLLTGDATNKVEKQILDKNLKSDVLKVGHHGSQYSTHAQFLKAVSPKYAVIQVGKDNSYGHPKDVTVKKLESIGAKIYRTDKDGTIILSSDGENISFETVKTDTNG
;
A
#
# COMPACT_ATOMS: atom_id res chain seq x y z
N PHE A 1 -1.59 4.78 19.47
CA PHE A 1 -3.00 4.42 19.55
C PHE A 1 -3.17 2.94 19.30
N SER A 2 -3.95 2.27 20.14
CA SER A 2 -4.27 0.85 19.98
C SER A 2 -5.78 0.63 20.13
N LEU A 3 -6.31 -0.30 19.35
CA LEU A 3 -7.68 -0.78 19.43
C LEU A 3 -7.62 -2.29 19.63
N ALA A 4 -8.10 -2.79 20.77
CA ALA A 4 -7.87 -4.16 21.21
C ALA A 4 -6.35 -4.47 21.18
N GLU A 5 -5.92 -5.51 20.52
CA GLU A 5 -4.51 -5.88 20.35
C GLU A 5 -3.85 -5.22 19.14
N THR A 6 -4.54 -4.31 18.45
CA THR A 6 -4.04 -3.64 17.24
C THR A 6 -3.33 -2.35 17.62
N LYS A 7 -2.09 -2.21 17.16
CA LYS A 7 -1.26 -1.01 17.35
C LYS A 7 -1.20 -0.20 16.04
N PHE A 8 -1.53 1.10 16.14
CA PHE A 8 -1.39 2.06 15.06
C PHE A 8 -0.20 2.98 15.34
N GLN A 9 0.70 3.09 14.40
CA GLN A 9 1.85 3.98 14.46
C GLN A 9 1.81 4.93 13.27
N VAL A 10 1.79 6.25 13.54
CA VAL A 10 1.97 7.26 12.51
C VAL A 10 3.45 7.32 12.18
N ILE A 11 3.80 7.00 10.93
CA ILE A 11 5.16 7.03 10.41
C ILE A 11 5.50 8.42 9.86
N TYR A 12 4.51 9.04 9.19
CA TYR A 12 4.66 10.34 8.56
C TYR A 12 3.32 11.08 8.54
N VAL A 13 3.38 12.37 8.72
CA VAL A 13 2.27 13.31 8.48
C VAL A 13 2.83 14.42 7.62
N GLY A 14 2.33 14.56 6.41
CA GLY A 14 2.71 15.63 5.51
C GLY A 14 1.94 16.92 5.76
N ASP A 15 2.56 18.05 5.48
CA ASP A 15 1.98 19.39 5.53
C ASP A 15 2.31 20.20 4.27
N ASP A 16 2.71 19.54 3.19
CA ASP A 16 3.08 20.20 1.94
C ASP A 16 1.85 20.80 1.26
N LYS A 17 1.70 22.12 1.42
CA LYS A 17 0.58 22.86 0.83
C LYS A 17 0.64 22.95 -0.70
N LYS A 18 1.78 22.59 -1.31
CA LYS A 18 1.99 22.66 -2.77
C LYS A 18 1.68 21.34 -3.45
N ASP A 19 1.86 20.22 -2.75
CA ASP A 19 1.57 18.88 -3.24
C ASP A 19 0.71 18.11 -2.23
N LEU A 20 -0.56 17.96 -2.56
CA LEU A 20 -1.52 17.24 -1.70
C LEU A 20 -1.17 15.77 -1.52
N ASN A 21 -0.47 15.16 -2.47
CA ASN A 21 -0.03 13.76 -2.34
C ASN A 21 1.06 13.66 -1.25
N ASP A 22 1.96 14.63 -1.18
CA ASP A 22 2.99 14.71 -0.14
C ASP A 22 2.42 15.13 1.22
N SER A 23 1.15 15.57 1.27
CA SER A 23 0.39 15.78 2.51
C SER A 23 -0.28 14.51 3.04
N SER A 24 0.04 13.36 2.46
CA SER A 24 -0.47 12.06 2.91
C SER A 24 -0.01 11.73 4.32
N ILE A 25 -0.83 10.92 5.00
CA ILE A 25 -0.46 10.27 6.26
C ILE A 25 0.02 8.85 5.93
N VAL A 26 1.21 8.48 6.42
CA VAL A 26 1.70 7.11 6.35
C VAL A 26 1.51 6.44 7.70
N LEU A 27 0.75 5.34 7.72
CA LEU A 27 0.43 4.57 8.93
C LEU A 27 1.00 3.16 8.84
N LYS A 28 1.56 2.70 9.95
CA LYS A 28 1.87 1.29 10.16
C LYS A 28 0.91 0.71 11.19
N LEU A 29 0.29 -0.39 10.81
CA LEU A 29 -0.62 -1.16 11.66
C LEU A 29 0.05 -2.49 12.01
N THR A 30 -0.05 -2.89 13.27
CA THR A 30 0.43 -4.18 13.76
C THR A 30 -0.68 -4.86 14.53
N TYR A 31 -0.97 -6.10 14.16
CA TYR A 31 -1.88 -6.98 14.88
C TYR A 31 -1.22 -8.34 15.06
N GLY A 32 -0.94 -8.71 16.31
CA GLY A 32 -0.12 -9.88 16.60
C GLY A 32 1.24 -9.79 15.88
N ASN A 33 1.56 -10.78 15.06
CA ASN A 33 2.76 -10.86 14.24
C ASN A 33 2.56 -10.35 12.80
N THR A 34 1.37 -9.83 12.46
CA THR A 34 1.07 -9.32 11.12
C THR A 34 1.18 -7.79 11.06
N THR A 35 1.73 -7.27 9.97
CA THR A 35 2.06 -5.87 9.82
C THR A 35 1.62 -5.30 8.47
N TYR A 36 1.13 -4.07 8.48
CA TYR A 36 0.55 -3.39 7.32
C TYR A 36 1.08 -1.98 7.21
N LEU A 37 1.51 -1.57 6.03
CA LEU A 37 1.92 -0.20 5.75
C LEU A 37 0.93 0.45 4.78
N LEU A 38 0.27 1.50 5.25
CA LEU A 38 -0.72 2.28 4.51
C LEU A 38 -0.10 3.63 4.16
N THR A 39 0.09 3.91 2.88
CA THR A 39 0.91 5.04 2.42
C THR A 39 0.10 6.21 1.85
N GLY A 40 -1.23 6.10 1.78
CA GLY A 40 -2.03 7.11 1.11
C GLY A 40 -1.58 7.29 -0.34
N ASP A 41 -1.40 8.53 -0.75
CA ASP A 41 -0.89 8.91 -2.06
C ASP A 41 0.55 9.45 -2.01
N ALA A 42 1.28 9.11 -0.94
CA ALA A 42 2.67 9.50 -0.74
C ALA A 42 3.52 9.21 -1.97
N THR A 43 4.29 10.23 -2.37
CA THR A 43 5.19 10.14 -3.51
C THR A 43 6.58 9.64 -3.10
N ASN A 44 7.45 9.41 -4.09
CA ASN A 44 8.86 9.08 -3.88
C ASN A 44 9.58 10.06 -2.95
N LYS A 45 9.15 11.31 -2.89
CA LYS A 45 9.72 12.33 -2.00
C LYS A 45 9.47 11.97 -0.55
N VAL A 46 8.23 11.63 -0.20
CA VAL A 46 7.86 11.17 1.15
C VAL A 46 8.54 9.85 1.48
N GLU A 47 8.49 8.89 0.55
CA GLU A 47 9.11 7.57 0.75
C GLU A 47 10.60 7.68 1.12
N LYS A 48 11.33 8.60 0.48
CA LYS A 48 12.76 8.85 0.78
C LYS A 48 12.96 9.45 2.17
N GLN A 49 12.04 10.30 2.63
CA GLN A 49 12.14 10.95 3.94
C GLN A 49 11.95 9.97 5.11
N ILE A 50 11.26 8.86 4.87
CA ILE A 50 10.91 7.88 5.91
C ILE A 50 11.78 6.62 5.89
N LEU A 51 12.82 6.55 5.06
CA LEU A 51 13.67 5.36 4.93
C LEU A 51 14.39 4.96 6.23
N ASP A 52 14.59 5.89 7.15
CA ASP A 52 15.18 5.68 8.48
C ASP A 52 14.19 5.05 9.48
N LYS A 53 12.90 4.96 9.13
CA LYS A 53 11.86 4.41 9.99
C LYS A 53 11.75 2.89 9.86
N ASN A 54 11.09 2.27 10.82
CA ASN A 54 10.78 0.84 10.76
C ASN A 54 9.62 0.58 9.78
N LEU A 55 9.93 0.42 8.49
CA LEU A 55 8.97 0.25 7.42
C LEU A 55 8.59 -1.20 7.15
N LYS A 56 9.38 -2.19 7.59
CA LYS A 56 9.15 -3.60 7.28
C LYS A 56 7.72 -4.01 7.60
N SER A 57 7.00 -4.54 6.59
CA SER A 57 5.58 -4.88 6.72
C SER A 57 5.20 -6.02 5.77
N ASP A 58 4.29 -6.88 6.22
CA ASP A 58 3.81 -8.03 5.42
C ASP A 58 2.94 -7.58 4.25
N VAL A 59 2.13 -6.54 4.45
CA VAL A 59 1.22 -5.98 3.45
C VAL A 59 1.57 -4.51 3.21
N LEU A 60 1.70 -4.14 1.94
CA LEU A 60 1.83 -2.76 1.49
C LEU A 60 0.56 -2.34 0.74
N LYS A 61 -0.16 -1.33 1.24
CA LYS A 61 -1.05 -0.55 0.36
C LYS A 61 -0.17 0.35 -0.49
N VAL A 62 -0.13 0.06 -1.79
CA VAL A 62 0.72 0.77 -2.75
C VAL A 62 0.31 2.23 -2.85
N GLY A 63 1.28 3.13 -2.79
CA GLY A 63 1.06 4.57 -2.82
C GLY A 63 0.51 5.06 -4.15
N HIS A 64 -0.30 6.11 -4.09
CA HIS A 64 -0.77 6.87 -5.24
C HIS A 64 -1.33 6.00 -6.38
N HIS A 65 -2.16 5.01 -6.03
CA HIS A 65 -2.83 4.09 -6.95
C HIS A 65 -1.89 3.33 -7.92
N GLY A 66 -0.62 3.18 -7.55
CA GLY A 66 0.41 2.57 -8.40
C GLY A 66 1.02 3.53 -9.44
N SER A 67 1.03 4.83 -9.15
CA SER A 67 1.74 5.85 -9.94
C SER A 67 3.23 5.52 -10.08
N GLN A 68 3.84 5.94 -11.18
CA GLN A 68 5.30 5.85 -11.36
C GLN A 68 6.11 6.76 -10.41
N TYR A 69 5.45 7.75 -9.81
CA TYR A 69 6.04 8.68 -8.85
C TYR A 69 5.96 8.21 -7.40
N SER A 70 5.59 6.96 -7.19
CA SER A 70 5.59 6.27 -5.90
C SER A 70 6.29 4.91 -6.03
N THR A 71 6.41 4.19 -4.91
CA THR A 71 6.94 2.83 -4.89
C THR A 71 8.41 2.78 -5.36
N HIS A 72 9.24 3.63 -4.73
CA HIS A 72 10.67 3.71 -5.01
C HIS A 72 11.38 2.40 -4.61
N ALA A 73 12.42 2.00 -5.35
CA ALA A 73 13.11 0.73 -5.14
C ALA A 73 13.70 0.58 -3.73
N GLN A 74 14.31 1.63 -3.18
CA GLN A 74 14.85 1.60 -1.81
C GLN A 74 13.73 1.48 -0.77
N PHE A 75 12.59 2.15 -0.99
CA PHE A 75 11.43 2.04 -0.13
C PHE A 75 10.87 0.61 -0.15
N LEU A 76 10.68 0.02 -1.34
CA LEU A 76 10.25 -1.37 -1.47
C LEU A 76 11.20 -2.35 -0.77
N LYS A 77 12.50 -2.13 -0.88
CA LYS A 77 13.51 -2.94 -0.17
C LYS A 77 13.36 -2.82 1.34
N ALA A 78 13.08 -1.61 1.86
CA ALA A 78 12.89 -1.36 3.29
C ALA A 78 11.57 -1.98 3.81
N VAL A 79 10.49 -1.90 3.02
CA VAL A 79 9.19 -2.51 3.37
C VAL A 79 9.22 -4.02 3.23
N SER A 80 9.82 -4.53 2.17
CA SER A 80 9.93 -5.96 1.84
C SER A 80 8.59 -6.71 2.00
N PRO A 81 7.52 -6.26 1.33
CA PRO A 81 6.19 -6.81 1.54
C PRO A 81 6.02 -8.17 0.87
N LYS A 82 5.26 -9.06 1.51
CA LYS A 82 4.79 -10.32 0.91
C LYS A 82 3.60 -10.08 -0.02
N TYR A 83 2.77 -9.09 0.34
CA TYR A 83 1.55 -8.75 -0.38
C TYR A 83 1.52 -7.25 -0.69
N ALA A 84 1.06 -6.91 -1.88
CA ALA A 84 0.85 -5.54 -2.31
C ALA A 84 -0.59 -5.34 -2.76
N VAL A 85 -1.26 -4.35 -2.22
CA VAL A 85 -2.64 -4.00 -2.59
C VAL A 85 -2.64 -2.67 -3.33
N ILE A 86 -3.14 -2.67 -4.56
CA ILE A 86 -3.29 -1.47 -5.39
C ILE A 86 -4.79 -1.14 -5.45
N GLN A 87 -5.17 -0.06 -4.79
CA GLN A 87 -6.51 0.50 -4.89
C GLN A 87 -6.56 1.44 -6.09
N VAL A 88 -7.26 1.05 -7.12
CA VAL A 88 -7.33 1.80 -8.39
C VAL A 88 -8.66 1.54 -9.08
N GLY A 89 -9.24 2.55 -9.69
CA GLY A 89 -10.48 2.43 -10.46
C GLY A 89 -10.25 1.72 -11.79
N LYS A 90 -11.22 0.90 -12.19
CA LYS A 90 -11.28 0.37 -13.56
C LYS A 90 -11.45 1.54 -14.52
N ASP A 91 -10.75 1.51 -15.64
CA ASP A 91 -10.82 2.54 -16.69
C ASP A 91 -10.49 3.96 -16.21
N ASN A 92 -9.62 4.09 -15.20
CA ASN A 92 -9.21 5.39 -14.69
C ASN A 92 -8.43 6.20 -15.75
N SER A 93 -8.68 7.51 -15.83
CA SER A 93 -8.08 8.42 -16.82
C SER A 93 -6.58 8.64 -16.63
N TYR A 94 -6.02 8.31 -15.46
CA TYR A 94 -4.58 8.45 -15.16
C TYR A 94 -3.74 7.32 -15.75
N GLY A 95 -4.37 6.23 -16.19
CA GLY A 95 -3.70 5.02 -16.66
C GLY A 95 -2.88 4.36 -15.54
N HIS A 96 -3.40 4.36 -14.32
CA HIS A 96 -2.84 3.65 -13.18
C HIS A 96 -3.43 2.24 -13.06
N PRO A 97 -2.70 1.28 -12.45
CA PRO A 97 -1.29 1.38 -12.06
C PRO A 97 -0.37 1.40 -13.28
N LYS A 98 0.76 2.09 -13.18
CA LYS A 98 1.77 2.07 -14.24
C LYS A 98 2.51 0.72 -14.25
N ASP A 99 2.81 0.22 -15.45
CA ASP A 99 3.51 -1.07 -15.63
C ASP A 99 4.84 -1.11 -14.89
N VAL A 100 5.57 0.02 -14.87
CA VAL A 100 6.84 0.10 -14.14
C VAL A 100 6.66 -0.15 -12.64
N THR A 101 5.56 0.28 -12.05
CA THR A 101 5.26 0.05 -10.63
C THR A 101 4.88 -1.40 -10.38
N VAL A 102 4.04 -1.99 -11.24
CA VAL A 102 3.68 -3.41 -11.16
C VAL A 102 4.93 -4.29 -11.27
N LYS A 103 5.79 -4.04 -12.27
CA LYS A 103 7.05 -4.79 -12.46
C LYS A 103 8.00 -4.70 -11.26
N LYS A 104 8.08 -3.55 -10.58
CA LYS A 104 8.86 -3.43 -9.34
C LYS A 104 8.33 -4.34 -8.25
N LEU A 105 7.02 -4.40 -8.06
CA LEU A 105 6.39 -5.27 -7.06
C LEU A 105 6.58 -6.75 -7.40
N GLU A 106 6.45 -7.13 -8.68
CA GLU A 106 6.72 -8.47 -9.17
C GLU A 106 8.18 -8.87 -8.96
N SER A 107 9.12 -7.95 -9.20
CA SER A 107 10.55 -8.24 -9.09
C SER A 107 11.02 -8.56 -7.67
N ILE A 108 10.29 -8.13 -6.64
CA ILE A 108 10.55 -8.49 -5.24
C ILE A 108 9.73 -9.70 -4.78
N GLY A 109 8.98 -10.33 -5.66
CA GLY A 109 8.15 -11.50 -5.37
C GLY A 109 6.87 -11.21 -4.57
N ALA A 110 6.41 -9.96 -4.52
CA ALA A 110 5.18 -9.62 -3.83
C ALA A 110 3.96 -10.15 -4.60
N LYS A 111 3.02 -10.79 -3.89
CA LYS A 111 1.72 -11.15 -4.47
C LYS A 111 0.85 -9.89 -4.56
N ILE A 112 0.41 -9.57 -5.76
CA ILE A 112 -0.30 -8.31 -6.06
C ILE A 112 -1.80 -8.57 -6.14
N TYR A 113 -2.58 -7.73 -5.45
CA TYR A 113 -4.03 -7.63 -5.54
C TYR A 113 -4.40 -6.24 -6.05
N ARG A 114 -5.35 -6.16 -7.00
CA ARG A 114 -5.73 -4.90 -7.67
C ARG A 114 -7.24 -4.77 -7.73
N THR A 115 -7.78 -3.67 -7.21
CA THR A 115 -9.25 -3.46 -7.18
C THR A 115 -9.88 -3.34 -8.58
N ASP A 116 -9.11 -2.88 -9.58
CA ASP A 116 -9.59 -2.80 -10.98
C ASP A 116 -9.72 -4.17 -11.67
N LYS A 117 -9.05 -5.20 -11.16
CA LYS A 117 -9.08 -6.57 -11.69
C LYS A 117 -9.80 -7.55 -10.78
N ASP A 118 -9.60 -7.40 -9.48
CA ASP A 118 -10.04 -8.37 -8.47
C ASP A 118 -11.34 -7.93 -7.78
N GLY A 119 -11.80 -6.71 -8.03
CA GLY A 119 -12.99 -6.13 -7.40
C GLY A 119 -12.71 -5.72 -5.94
N THR A 120 -13.65 -5.99 -5.04
CA THR A 120 -13.44 -5.74 -3.61
C THR A 120 -12.44 -6.74 -3.05
N ILE A 121 -11.43 -6.22 -2.36
CA ILE A 121 -10.39 -7.03 -1.71
C ILE A 121 -10.65 -6.99 -0.20
N ILE A 122 -10.91 -8.15 0.37
CA ILE A 122 -11.08 -8.34 1.81
C ILE A 122 -9.82 -8.99 2.33
N LEU A 123 -9.14 -8.32 3.24
CA LEU A 123 -7.97 -8.83 3.94
C LEU A 123 -8.36 -9.13 5.37
N SER A 124 -8.09 -10.35 5.83
CA SER A 124 -8.33 -10.80 7.19
C SER A 124 -7.04 -11.30 7.83
N SER A 125 -6.93 -11.10 9.14
CA SER A 125 -5.81 -11.61 9.93
C SER A 125 -6.30 -12.11 11.29
N ASP A 126 -5.72 -13.21 11.73
CA ASP A 126 -5.87 -13.76 13.09
C ASP A 126 -4.69 -13.36 14.02
N GLY A 127 -3.80 -12.50 13.54
CA GLY A 127 -2.58 -12.08 14.24
C GLY A 127 -1.34 -12.89 13.88
N GLU A 128 -1.48 -14.05 13.24
CA GLU A 128 -0.38 -14.89 12.75
C GLU A 128 -0.45 -15.06 11.23
N ASN A 129 -1.65 -15.29 10.70
CA ASN A 129 -1.89 -15.56 9.31
C ASN A 129 -2.68 -14.43 8.65
N ILE A 130 -2.40 -14.20 7.38
CA ILE A 130 -3.10 -13.22 6.54
C ILE A 130 -3.79 -14.00 5.43
N SER A 131 -5.08 -13.73 5.23
CA SER A 131 -5.87 -14.27 4.13
C SER A 131 -6.50 -13.16 3.29
N PHE A 132 -6.75 -13.46 2.02
CA PHE A 132 -7.37 -12.54 1.08
C PHE A 132 -8.56 -13.22 0.42
N GLU A 133 -9.66 -12.48 0.34
CA GLU A 133 -10.83 -12.82 -0.47
C GLU A 133 -11.05 -11.68 -1.48
N THR A 134 -11.51 -12.03 -2.67
CA THR A 134 -11.83 -11.06 -3.71
C THR A 134 -13.27 -11.26 -4.16
N VAL A 135 -14.02 -10.15 -4.24
CA VAL A 135 -15.41 -10.16 -4.70
C VAL A 135 -15.51 -9.32 -5.96
N LYS A 136 -15.59 -10.00 -7.12
CA LYS A 136 -15.88 -9.33 -8.39
C LYS A 136 -17.35 -8.94 -8.40
N THR A 137 -17.65 -7.66 -8.47
CA THR A 137 -18.98 -7.22 -8.82
C THR A 137 -19.16 -7.47 -10.32
N ASP A 138 -19.98 -8.43 -10.69
CA ASP A 138 -20.45 -8.57 -12.06
C ASP A 138 -21.23 -7.30 -12.40
N THR A 139 -20.59 -6.39 -13.10
CA THR A 139 -21.28 -5.26 -13.74
C THR A 139 -21.97 -5.79 -15.01
N ASN A 140 -22.98 -6.67 -14.82
CA ASN A 140 -24.00 -6.91 -15.81
C ASN A 140 -25.14 -5.94 -15.53
N GLY A 141 -25.13 -4.85 -16.22
CA GLY A 141 -26.18 -3.83 -16.20
C GLY A 141 -25.96 -2.89 -17.36
#